data_4a4288e11cad5cc18669604f51222488
#
_entry.id   4a4288e11cad5cc18669604f51222488
#
_cell.length_a   1.000
_cell.length_b   1.000
_cell.length_c   1.000
_cell.angle_alpha   90.00
_cell.angle_beta   90.00
_cell.angle_gamma   90.00
#
_symmetry.space_group_name_H-M   'P 1'
#
loop_
_entity.id
_entity.type
_entity.pdbx_description
1 polymer ?
#
loop_
_entity_poly.entity_id
_entity_poly.type
_entity_poly.pdbx_seq_one_letter_code
_entity_poly.pdbx_strand_id
1 'polypeptide(L)'
;VDGEPTIDMMGVDPRRFGPYATKGYLKQKNEEAYANVFTMHYPEEERAAARPLKRTPCYDRMKDLGAVFGSVYGWERPGWFAPKGYALSEKDLDRPNVLLNHNHAAPTEDGRIVEKWSFRRSNAFRFVGEECRNVMENVALQDMSAFAKMEVSGPGAREWLDSILANRISKKMGRIALCHLLTKLGGVRAEFTVYEWAPGRFYLVSAGAYERHDWDQL
;
A
#
# COMPACT_ATOMS: atom_id res chain seq x y z
N VAL A 1 33.20 -4.18 14.39
CA VAL A 1 31.89 -3.83 13.82
C VAL A 1 32.01 -4.00 12.31
N ASP A 2 31.21 -4.88 11.74
CA ASP A 2 31.40 -5.40 10.36
C ASP A 2 30.84 -4.46 9.28
N GLY A 3 30.28 -3.28 9.67
CA GLY A 3 29.76 -2.27 8.75
C GLY A 3 28.41 -2.59 8.11
N GLU A 4 27.96 -3.85 8.17
CA GLU A 4 26.65 -4.29 7.69
C GLU A 4 25.87 -4.97 8.83
N PRO A 5 24.56 -4.66 9.00
CA PRO A 5 23.72 -5.39 9.95
C PRO A 5 23.47 -6.81 9.48
N THR A 6 23.31 -7.74 10.43
CA THR A 6 22.98 -9.15 10.13
C THR A 6 21.51 -9.36 9.77
N ILE A 7 20.68 -8.35 10.02
CA ILE A 7 19.24 -8.33 9.72
C ILE A 7 18.89 -7.06 8.95
N ASP A 8 17.75 -7.08 8.25
CA ASP A 8 17.25 -5.88 7.60
C ASP A 8 16.80 -4.84 8.65
N MET A 9 17.44 -3.68 8.65
CA MET A 9 17.19 -2.56 9.57
C MET A 9 16.27 -1.49 8.95
N MET A 10 15.78 -1.67 7.73
CA MET A 10 14.94 -0.67 7.04
C MET A 10 13.70 -0.31 7.86
N GLY A 11 13.13 -1.27 8.58
CA GLY A 11 11.95 -1.05 9.42
C GLY A 11 12.15 0.00 10.54
N VAL A 12 13.38 0.26 10.95
CA VAL A 12 13.75 1.26 11.98
C VAL A 12 14.58 2.42 11.42
N ASP A 13 14.88 2.43 10.13
CA ASP A 13 15.61 3.52 9.48
C ASP A 13 14.66 4.70 9.18
N PRO A 14 14.92 5.91 9.67
CA PRO A 14 14.10 7.09 9.37
C PRO A 14 13.99 7.41 7.88
N ARG A 15 14.95 7.03 7.06
CA ARG A 15 14.95 7.26 5.61
C ARG A 15 13.78 6.57 4.90
N ARG A 16 13.19 5.52 5.51
CA ARG A 16 12.02 4.82 4.96
C ARG A 16 10.81 5.74 4.73
N PHE A 17 10.71 6.83 5.47
CA PHE A 17 9.56 7.74 5.38
C PHE A 17 9.57 8.62 4.11
N GLY A 18 10.72 8.94 3.56
CA GLY A 18 10.80 9.82 2.40
C GLY A 18 10.47 11.29 2.67
N PRO A 19 10.41 12.13 1.62
CA PRO A 19 10.28 13.60 1.75
C PRO A 19 8.95 14.08 2.34
N TYR A 20 7.93 13.27 2.36
CA TYR A 20 6.61 13.61 2.89
C TYR A 20 6.58 13.73 4.44
N ALA A 21 7.59 13.18 5.12
CA ALA A 21 7.68 13.20 6.58
C ALA A 21 8.09 14.59 7.11
N THR A 22 7.30 15.60 6.77
CA THR A 22 7.47 16.98 7.25
C THR A 22 7.15 17.09 8.75
N LYS A 23 7.53 18.19 9.38
CA LYS A 23 7.18 18.48 10.78
C LYS A 23 5.66 18.44 11.00
N GLY A 24 4.87 18.96 10.05
CA GLY A 24 3.40 18.94 10.12
C GLY A 24 2.83 17.53 10.09
N TYR A 25 3.33 16.68 9.19
CA TYR A 25 2.97 15.28 9.12
C TYR A 25 3.31 14.54 10.43
N LEU A 26 4.55 14.69 10.90
CA LEU A 26 5.02 14.02 12.12
C LEU A 26 4.21 14.45 13.34
N LYS A 27 3.88 15.75 13.45
CA LYS A 27 3.04 16.26 14.53
C LYS A 27 1.69 15.55 14.57
N GLN A 28 0.96 15.55 13.45
CA GLN A 28 -0.36 14.92 13.37
C GLN A 28 -0.31 13.42 13.67
N LYS A 29 0.68 12.71 13.11
CA LYS A 29 0.86 11.27 13.37
C LYS A 29 1.22 10.96 14.82
N ASN A 30 2.07 11.78 15.45
CA ASN A 30 2.44 11.58 16.84
C ASN A 30 1.27 11.88 17.78
N GLU A 31 0.49 12.93 17.52
CA GLU A 31 -0.70 13.25 18.31
C GLU A 31 -1.71 12.09 18.26
N GLU A 32 -1.99 11.56 17.07
CA GLU A 32 -2.88 10.40 16.89
C GLU A 32 -2.31 9.14 17.58
N ALA A 33 -1.04 8.85 17.38
CA ALA A 33 -0.39 7.68 17.96
C ALA A 33 -0.36 7.74 19.49
N TYR A 34 -0.05 8.92 20.04
CA TYR A 34 0.00 9.11 21.49
C TYR A 34 -1.39 9.01 22.14
N ALA A 35 -2.40 9.60 21.51
CA ALA A 35 -3.79 9.49 21.98
C ALA A 35 -4.30 8.06 22.02
N ASN A 36 -3.73 7.20 21.19
CA ASN A 36 -4.18 5.81 21.02
C ASN A 36 -3.18 4.76 21.54
N VAL A 37 -2.15 5.17 22.29
CA VAL A 37 -1.06 4.27 22.71
C VAL A 37 -1.52 3.10 23.57
N PHE A 38 -2.57 3.29 24.36
CA PHE A 38 -3.14 2.27 25.25
C PHE A 38 -4.44 1.66 24.73
N THR A 39 -4.83 2.00 23.51
CA THR A 39 -6.08 1.51 22.95
C THR A 39 -5.88 0.20 22.21
N MET A 40 -6.85 -0.70 22.32
CA MET A 40 -6.91 -1.88 21.48
C MET A 40 -7.46 -1.49 20.11
N HIS A 41 -6.70 -1.84 19.05
CA HIS A 41 -7.11 -1.57 17.68
C HIS A 41 -7.97 -2.71 17.14
N TYR A 42 -8.97 -2.33 16.33
CA TYR A 42 -9.74 -3.29 15.58
C TYR A 42 -8.94 -3.80 14.37
N PRO A 43 -9.19 -5.02 13.90
CA PRO A 43 -8.71 -5.45 12.60
C PRO A 43 -9.12 -4.43 11.53
N GLU A 44 -8.19 -4.12 10.63
CA GLU A 44 -8.41 -3.19 9.51
C GLU A 44 -8.75 -1.74 9.91
N GLU A 45 -8.58 -1.39 11.16
CA GLU A 45 -8.78 -0.01 11.63
C GLU A 45 -7.78 0.93 10.97
N GLU A 46 -8.31 1.95 10.29
CA GLU A 46 -7.53 2.95 9.56
C GLU A 46 -7.27 4.20 10.41
N ARG A 47 -6.05 4.69 10.36
CA ARG A 47 -5.63 5.91 11.05
C ARG A 47 -5.88 7.12 10.15
N ALA A 48 -6.67 8.09 10.65
CA ALA A 48 -7.11 9.23 9.87
C ALA A 48 -6.10 10.37 9.76
N ALA A 49 -5.20 10.52 10.76
CA ALA A 49 -4.30 11.66 10.80
C ALA A 49 -3.39 11.77 9.58
N ALA A 50 -3.23 13.00 9.08
CA ALA A 50 -2.39 13.33 7.92
C ALA A 50 -2.75 12.59 6.62
N ARG A 51 -4.02 12.25 6.43
CA ARG A 51 -4.56 11.68 5.18
C ARG A 51 -5.38 12.71 4.42
N PRO A 52 -5.49 12.58 3.06
CA PRO A 52 -4.73 11.70 2.18
C PRO A 52 -3.28 12.16 2.00
N LEU A 53 -2.30 11.24 1.97
CA LEU A 53 -0.89 11.56 1.81
C LEU A 53 -0.42 11.39 0.37
N LYS A 54 -0.58 10.19 -0.19
CA LYS A 54 -0.26 9.86 -1.58
C LYS A 54 -1.53 9.40 -2.30
N ARG A 55 -1.81 9.99 -3.45
CA ARG A 55 -3.00 9.67 -4.26
C ARG A 55 -2.56 9.17 -5.64
N THR A 56 -3.23 8.14 -6.12
CA THR A 56 -3.05 7.67 -7.49
C THR A 56 -3.76 8.62 -8.48
N PRO A 57 -3.43 8.59 -9.77
CA PRO A 57 -4.14 9.37 -10.77
C PRO A 57 -5.65 9.06 -10.86
N CYS A 58 -6.07 7.88 -10.42
CA CYS A 58 -7.47 7.46 -10.43
C CYS A 58 -8.22 7.77 -9.14
N TYR A 59 -7.56 8.34 -8.13
CA TYR A 59 -8.12 8.57 -6.79
C TYR A 59 -9.48 9.26 -6.81
N ASP A 60 -9.58 10.43 -7.45
CA ASP A 60 -10.81 11.22 -7.45
C ASP A 60 -11.95 10.48 -8.17
N ARG A 61 -11.66 9.79 -9.28
CA ARG A 61 -12.66 8.95 -9.97
C ARG A 61 -13.16 7.79 -9.12
N MET A 62 -12.25 7.13 -8.40
CA MET A 62 -12.63 6.04 -7.48
C MET A 62 -13.47 6.57 -6.32
N LYS A 63 -13.12 7.76 -5.79
CA LYS A 63 -13.89 8.44 -4.76
C LYS A 63 -15.32 8.73 -5.23
N ASP A 64 -15.50 9.27 -6.44
CA ASP A 64 -16.80 9.54 -7.03
C ASP A 64 -17.65 8.27 -7.22
N LEU A 65 -17.00 7.13 -7.40
CA LEU A 65 -17.64 5.82 -7.47
C LEU A 65 -17.97 5.22 -6.09
N GLY A 66 -17.60 5.90 -5.02
CA GLY A 66 -17.90 5.46 -3.65
C GLY A 66 -16.80 4.64 -3.00
N ALA A 67 -15.56 4.73 -3.49
CA ALA A 67 -14.44 4.04 -2.86
C ALA A 67 -14.26 4.43 -1.40
N VAL A 68 -14.15 3.43 -0.54
CA VAL A 68 -13.72 3.54 0.85
C VAL A 68 -12.24 3.21 0.89
N PHE A 69 -11.43 4.21 1.25
CA PHE A 69 -9.98 4.10 1.13
C PHE A 69 -9.32 3.65 2.43
N GLY A 70 -8.38 2.72 2.30
CA GLY A 70 -7.36 2.43 3.29
C GLY A 70 -6.02 3.05 2.91
N SER A 71 -5.12 3.22 3.87
CA SER A 71 -3.79 3.77 3.65
C SER A 71 -2.72 2.68 3.77
N VAL A 72 -1.98 2.46 2.68
CA VAL A 72 -0.87 1.51 2.64
C VAL A 72 0.42 2.28 2.33
N TYR A 73 1.27 2.45 3.33
CA TYR A 73 2.50 3.25 3.24
C TYR A 73 2.28 4.65 2.65
N GLY A 74 1.19 5.27 3.09
CA GLY A 74 0.77 6.60 2.66
C GLY A 74 0.00 6.65 1.33
N TRP A 75 -0.07 5.58 0.58
CA TRP A 75 -0.91 5.48 -0.61
C TRP A 75 -2.36 5.22 -0.24
N GLU A 76 -3.25 6.08 -0.71
CA GLU A 76 -4.69 5.84 -0.65
C GLU A 76 -5.06 4.73 -1.64
N ARG A 77 -5.59 3.63 -1.13
CA ARG A 77 -6.02 2.49 -1.93
C ARG A 77 -7.46 2.13 -1.62
N PRO A 78 -8.32 1.90 -2.62
CA PRO A 78 -9.68 1.48 -2.37
C PRO A 78 -9.67 0.09 -1.70
N GLY A 79 -10.33 -0.02 -0.56
CA GLY A 79 -10.60 -1.30 0.09
C GLY A 79 -11.85 -1.96 -0.49
N TRP A 80 -12.88 -1.17 -0.73
CA TRP A 80 -14.15 -1.58 -1.32
C TRP A 80 -14.91 -0.36 -1.81
N PHE A 81 -16.06 -0.57 -2.50
CA PHE A 81 -16.90 0.51 -3.02
C PHE A 81 -18.27 0.49 -2.35
N ALA A 82 -18.57 1.56 -1.61
CA ALA A 82 -19.88 1.75 -1.02
C ALA A 82 -20.89 2.19 -2.10
N PRO A 83 -22.06 1.56 -2.19
CA PRO A 83 -23.11 2.02 -3.11
C PRO A 83 -23.48 3.47 -2.86
N LYS A 84 -23.90 4.16 -3.92
CA LYS A 84 -24.33 5.56 -3.85
C LYS A 84 -25.43 5.74 -2.79
N GLY A 85 -25.21 6.66 -1.87
CA GLY A 85 -26.14 6.94 -0.77
C GLY A 85 -26.10 5.93 0.38
N TYR A 86 -25.22 4.92 0.34
CA TYR A 86 -25.05 4.00 1.45
C TYR A 86 -24.52 4.73 2.69
N ALA A 87 -25.12 4.45 3.82
CA ALA A 87 -24.64 4.83 5.14
C ALA A 87 -25.08 3.77 6.17
N LEU A 88 -24.30 3.62 7.21
CA LEU A 88 -24.68 2.82 8.37
C LEU A 88 -25.76 3.57 9.16
N SER A 89 -26.76 2.84 9.64
CA SER A 89 -27.80 3.39 10.52
C SER A 89 -27.26 3.54 11.94
N GLU A 90 -27.91 4.34 12.77
CA GLU A 90 -27.59 4.47 14.19
C GLU A 90 -27.62 3.10 14.90
N LYS A 91 -28.52 2.20 14.52
CA LYS A 91 -28.60 0.84 15.05
C LYS A 91 -27.36 0.00 14.72
N ASP A 92 -26.73 0.25 13.59
CA ASP A 92 -25.48 -0.43 13.20
C ASP A 92 -24.29 0.10 14.00
N LEU A 93 -24.38 1.34 14.48
CA LEU A 93 -23.34 2.00 15.27
C LEU A 93 -23.52 1.73 16.77
N ASP A 94 -24.69 1.24 17.16
CA ASP A 94 -25.14 1.12 18.55
C ASP A 94 -24.61 -0.12 19.24
N ARG A 95 -23.35 -0.10 19.62
CA ARG A 95 -22.78 -0.76 20.80
C ARG A 95 -21.43 -0.12 21.12
N PRO A 96 -21.38 0.93 21.94
CA PRO A 96 -20.10 1.42 22.42
C PRO A 96 -19.42 0.26 23.15
N ASN A 97 -18.26 -0.13 22.66
CA ASN A 97 -17.40 -0.99 23.46
C ASN A 97 -16.83 -0.10 24.56
N VAL A 98 -17.38 -0.18 25.75
CA VAL A 98 -17.03 0.66 26.91
C VAL A 98 -15.53 0.60 27.26
N LEU A 99 -14.84 -0.45 26.81
CA LEU A 99 -13.41 -0.64 27.01
C LEU A 99 -12.54 0.02 25.92
N LEU A 100 -13.16 0.41 24.81
CA LEU A 100 -12.45 0.96 23.66
C LEU A 100 -12.99 2.37 23.39
N ASN A 101 -12.44 3.34 24.02
CA ASN A 101 -12.88 4.74 24.01
C ASN A 101 -12.66 5.42 22.63
N HIS A 102 -13.13 4.81 21.54
CA HIS A 102 -12.94 5.30 20.18
C HIS A 102 -14.18 5.39 19.35
N ASN A 103 -14.10 6.24 18.37
CA ASN A 103 -14.97 6.23 17.21
C ASN A 103 -14.72 4.94 16.43
N HIS A 104 -15.67 4.00 16.51
CA HIS A 104 -15.66 2.73 15.77
C HIS A 104 -15.86 2.89 14.26
N ALA A 105 -15.85 4.11 13.78
CA ALA A 105 -16.15 4.44 12.40
C ALA A 105 -15.51 5.78 12.02
N ALA A 106 -15.03 5.89 10.79
CA ALA A 106 -14.58 7.15 10.21
C ALA A 106 -15.68 7.71 9.31
N PRO A 107 -16.14 8.97 9.52
CA PRO A 107 -17.04 9.61 8.58
C PRO A 107 -16.33 9.91 7.27
N THR A 108 -17.05 9.80 6.17
CA THR A 108 -16.65 10.34 4.87
C THR A 108 -16.66 11.86 4.91
N GLU A 109 -16.09 12.53 3.89
CA GLU A 109 -16.07 14.00 3.81
C GLU A 109 -17.46 14.63 3.84
N ASP A 110 -18.49 13.93 3.36
CA ASP A 110 -19.89 14.34 3.41
C ASP A 110 -20.60 13.96 4.73
N GLY A 111 -19.82 13.49 5.72
CA GLY A 111 -20.31 13.18 7.06
C GLY A 111 -21.02 11.83 7.21
N ARG A 112 -21.13 11.04 6.13
CA ARG A 112 -21.73 9.69 6.22
C ARG A 112 -20.76 8.73 6.87
N ILE A 113 -21.27 7.81 7.66
CA ILE A 113 -20.50 6.68 8.18
C ILE A 113 -20.81 5.48 7.29
N VAL A 114 -19.83 5.02 6.54
CA VAL A 114 -19.98 3.91 5.58
C VAL A 114 -19.29 2.64 6.06
N GLU A 115 -18.35 2.75 6.98
CA GLU A 115 -17.60 1.63 7.52
C GLU A 115 -17.48 1.74 9.03
N LYS A 116 -17.56 0.60 9.73
CA LYS A 116 -17.23 0.51 11.14
C LYS A 116 -16.26 -0.63 11.37
N TRP A 117 -15.37 -0.43 12.30
CA TRP A 117 -14.40 -1.45 12.71
C TRP A 117 -14.91 -2.24 13.92
N SER A 118 -14.70 -3.53 13.90
CA SER A 118 -15.09 -4.43 15.00
C SER A 118 -14.32 -5.74 14.90
N PHE A 119 -14.40 -6.60 15.93
CA PHE A 119 -13.90 -7.97 15.87
C PHE A 119 -14.87 -8.94 15.17
N ARG A 120 -15.94 -8.42 14.58
CA ARG A 120 -16.89 -9.19 13.77
C ARG A 120 -16.62 -8.95 12.29
N ARG A 121 -17.29 -9.73 11.45
CA ARG A 121 -17.26 -9.56 10.00
C ARG A 121 -17.64 -8.13 9.62
N SER A 122 -16.82 -7.50 8.77
CA SER A 122 -17.04 -6.14 8.29
C SER A 122 -18.39 -6.00 7.57
N ASN A 123 -19.01 -4.84 7.68
CA ASN A 123 -20.20 -4.49 6.89
C ASN A 123 -19.91 -4.42 5.38
N ALA A 124 -18.67 -4.23 4.99
CA ALA A 124 -18.22 -4.29 3.58
C ALA A 124 -18.30 -5.70 2.98
N PHE A 125 -18.34 -6.75 3.78
CA PHE A 125 -18.20 -8.14 3.34
C PHE A 125 -19.11 -8.53 2.17
N ARG A 126 -20.38 -8.13 2.19
CA ARG A 126 -21.31 -8.47 1.11
C ARG A 126 -20.95 -7.74 -0.19
N PHE A 127 -20.54 -6.47 -0.11
CA PHE A 127 -20.16 -5.66 -1.27
C PHE A 127 -18.88 -6.19 -1.89
N VAL A 128 -17.87 -6.51 -1.05
CA VAL A 128 -16.65 -7.18 -1.50
C VAL A 128 -16.96 -8.53 -2.16
N GLY A 129 -17.92 -9.29 -1.59
CA GLY A 129 -18.37 -10.54 -2.21
C GLY A 129 -19.02 -10.36 -3.59
N GLU A 130 -19.75 -9.27 -3.79
CA GLU A 130 -20.33 -8.89 -5.09
C GLU A 130 -19.23 -8.47 -6.08
N GLU A 131 -18.27 -7.67 -5.65
CA GLU A 131 -17.10 -7.28 -6.46
C GLU A 131 -16.29 -8.52 -6.88
N CYS A 132 -16.01 -9.44 -5.97
CA CYS A 132 -15.30 -10.69 -6.25
C CYS A 132 -16.04 -11.54 -7.31
N ARG A 133 -17.35 -11.69 -7.19
CA ARG A 133 -18.15 -12.40 -8.18
C ARG A 133 -18.07 -11.71 -9.54
N ASN A 134 -18.16 -10.38 -9.57
CA ASN A 134 -18.03 -9.63 -10.81
C ASN A 134 -16.67 -9.83 -11.49
N VAL A 135 -15.58 -9.86 -10.70
CA VAL A 135 -14.23 -10.15 -11.23
C VAL A 135 -14.16 -11.54 -11.85
N MET A 136 -14.83 -12.54 -11.25
CA MET A 136 -14.82 -13.92 -11.75
C MET A 136 -15.70 -14.13 -12.98
N GLU A 137 -16.81 -13.43 -13.08
CA GLU A 137 -17.85 -13.67 -14.10
C GLU A 137 -17.84 -12.66 -15.25
N ASN A 138 -17.26 -11.50 -15.04
CA ASN A 138 -17.30 -10.37 -15.97
C ASN A 138 -15.91 -9.72 -16.14
N VAL A 139 -15.88 -8.40 -16.27
CA VAL A 139 -14.67 -7.59 -16.46
C VAL A 139 -14.49 -6.65 -15.28
N ALA A 140 -13.25 -6.53 -14.81
CA ALA A 140 -12.88 -5.60 -13.77
C ALA A 140 -11.68 -4.73 -14.20
N LEU A 141 -11.63 -3.51 -13.66
CA LEU A 141 -10.51 -2.59 -13.80
C LEU A 141 -9.93 -2.33 -12.41
N GLN A 142 -8.63 -2.55 -12.28
CA GLN A 142 -7.91 -2.33 -11.02
C GLN A 142 -6.82 -1.29 -11.18
N ASP A 143 -6.77 -0.32 -10.28
CA ASP A 143 -5.68 0.66 -10.22
C ASP A 143 -4.45 0.05 -9.52
N MET A 144 -3.37 -0.13 -10.28
CA MET A 144 -2.09 -0.66 -9.83
C MET A 144 -1.02 0.44 -9.68
N SER A 145 -1.42 1.71 -9.68
CA SER A 145 -0.47 2.85 -9.66
C SER A 145 0.33 2.97 -8.36
N ALA A 146 -0.12 2.37 -7.27
CA ALA A 146 0.56 2.42 -5.97
C ALA A 146 1.79 1.50 -5.85
N PHE A 147 2.05 0.63 -6.84
CA PHE A 147 3.30 -0.14 -6.89
C PHE A 147 4.49 0.79 -7.14
N ALA A 148 5.65 0.46 -6.58
CA ALA A 148 6.90 1.13 -6.92
C ALA A 148 7.32 0.80 -8.36
N LYS A 149 7.79 1.79 -9.09
CA LYS A 149 8.22 1.66 -10.48
C LYS A 149 9.54 2.39 -10.66
N MET A 150 10.50 1.67 -11.23
CA MET A 150 11.84 2.18 -11.47
C MET A 150 12.23 1.88 -12.92
N GLU A 151 13.00 2.75 -13.51
CA GLU A 151 13.61 2.52 -14.82
C GLU A 151 15.12 2.42 -14.66
N VAL A 152 15.70 1.39 -15.26
CA VAL A 152 17.15 1.22 -15.42
C VAL A 152 17.45 1.29 -16.91
N SER A 153 18.35 2.17 -17.32
CA SER A 153 18.68 2.35 -18.73
C SER A 153 20.14 2.77 -18.93
N GLY A 154 20.63 2.57 -20.14
CA GLY A 154 21.97 2.98 -20.57
C GLY A 154 22.88 1.81 -20.96
N PRO A 155 24.10 2.12 -21.42
CA PRO A 155 25.09 1.11 -21.77
C PRO A 155 25.39 0.20 -20.56
N GLY A 156 25.32 -1.13 -20.74
CA GLY A 156 25.59 -2.09 -19.67
C GLY A 156 24.44 -2.35 -18.69
N ALA A 157 23.25 -1.74 -18.89
CA ALA A 157 22.11 -1.90 -17.98
C ALA A 157 21.68 -3.36 -17.83
N ARG A 158 21.66 -4.12 -18.92
CA ARG A 158 21.31 -5.56 -18.87
C ARG A 158 22.34 -6.36 -18.08
N GLU A 159 23.61 -6.17 -18.41
CA GLU A 159 24.70 -6.88 -17.78
C GLU A 159 24.75 -6.58 -16.28
N TRP A 160 24.50 -5.35 -15.90
CA TRP A 160 24.43 -4.95 -14.51
C TRP A 160 23.24 -5.62 -13.79
N LEU A 161 22.03 -5.56 -14.36
CA LEU A 161 20.86 -6.21 -13.78
C LEU A 161 21.06 -7.74 -13.67
N ASP A 162 21.59 -8.39 -14.72
CA ASP A 162 21.89 -9.83 -14.71
C ASP A 162 22.98 -10.18 -13.68
N SER A 163 23.82 -9.23 -13.26
CA SER A 163 24.85 -9.45 -12.23
C SER A 163 24.32 -9.39 -10.80
N ILE A 164 23.26 -8.61 -10.56
CA ILE A 164 22.71 -8.42 -9.21
C ILE A 164 21.45 -9.23 -8.95
N LEU A 165 20.71 -9.63 -9.99
CA LEU A 165 19.49 -10.41 -9.87
C LEU A 165 19.74 -11.91 -9.98
N ALA A 166 19.12 -12.69 -9.13
CA ALA A 166 19.27 -14.15 -9.12
C ALA A 166 18.66 -14.85 -10.36
N ASN A 167 17.65 -14.22 -10.98
CA ASN A 167 17.00 -14.73 -12.17
C ASN A 167 17.49 -14.01 -13.41
N ARG A 168 17.65 -14.73 -14.51
CA ARG A 168 17.98 -14.12 -15.80
C ARG A 168 16.80 -13.35 -16.38
N ILE A 169 17.04 -12.12 -16.81
CA ILE A 169 16.06 -11.33 -17.53
C ILE A 169 15.88 -11.91 -18.94
N SER A 170 14.64 -12.01 -19.38
CA SER A 170 14.34 -12.50 -20.74
C SER A 170 15.03 -11.64 -21.81
N LYS A 171 15.61 -12.30 -22.82
CA LYS A 171 16.13 -11.64 -24.01
C LYS A 171 15.04 -11.19 -24.98
N LYS A 172 13.80 -11.70 -24.79
CA LYS A 172 12.66 -11.30 -25.62
C LYS A 172 12.04 -10.04 -25.03
N MET A 173 12.10 -8.94 -25.78
CA MET A 173 11.49 -7.66 -25.42
C MET A 173 10.01 -7.82 -25.03
N GLY A 174 9.59 -7.12 -23.98
CA GLY A 174 8.24 -7.18 -23.44
C GLY A 174 7.91 -8.44 -22.61
N ARG A 175 8.80 -9.43 -22.57
CA ARG A 175 8.60 -10.59 -21.70
C ARG A 175 9.00 -10.29 -20.28
N ILE A 176 8.07 -10.51 -19.37
CA ILE A 176 8.22 -10.27 -17.92
C ILE A 176 8.95 -11.43 -17.26
N ALA A 177 9.83 -11.13 -16.33
CA ALA A 177 10.48 -12.08 -15.43
C ALA A 177 10.32 -11.62 -13.97
N LEU A 178 9.99 -12.53 -13.07
CA LEU A 178 10.09 -12.30 -11.63
C LEU A 178 11.52 -12.56 -11.21
N CYS A 179 12.15 -11.56 -10.62
CA CYS A 179 13.55 -11.57 -10.25
C CYS A 179 13.76 -11.21 -8.78
N HIS A 180 14.74 -11.80 -8.16
CA HIS A 180 15.07 -11.56 -6.76
C HIS A 180 16.48 -10.98 -6.62
N LEU A 181 16.62 -9.98 -5.77
CA LEU A 181 17.89 -9.55 -5.22
C LEU A 181 18.14 -10.36 -3.94
N LEU A 182 19.27 -11.00 -3.84
CA LEU A 182 19.60 -11.88 -2.71
C LEU A 182 20.67 -11.26 -1.81
N THR A 183 20.62 -11.63 -0.54
CA THR A 183 21.74 -11.39 0.39
C THR A 183 22.89 -12.37 0.10
N LYS A 184 24.07 -12.10 0.64
CA LYS A 184 25.23 -13.01 0.56
C LYS A 184 24.94 -14.42 1.11
N LEU A 185 23.96 -14.54 2.01
CA LEU A 185 23.53 -15.80 2.62
C LEU A 185 22.36 -16.48 1.87
N GLY A 186 21.94 -15.92 0.73
CA GLY A 186 20.87 -16.47 -0.10
C GLY A 186 19.44 -16.09 0.34
N GLY A 187 19.28 -15.23 1.35
CA GLY A 187 17.97 -14.69 1.71
C GLY A 187 17.46 -13.68 0.67
N VAL A 188 16.14 -13.60 0.46
CA VAL A 188 15.54 -12.62 -0.45
C VAL A 188 15.59 -11.25 0.19
N ARG A 189 16.23 -10.29 -0.47
CA ARG A 189 16.33 -8.88 -0.06
C ARG A 189 15.29 -8.00 -0.72
N ALA A 190 15.07 -8.21 -2.02
CA ALA A 190 14.04 -7.52 -2.80
C ALA A 190 13.50 -8.42 -3.91
N GLU A 191 12.29 -8.15 -4.34
CA GLU A 191 11.62 -8.84 -5.43
C GLU A 191 11.15 -7.84 -6.47
N PHE A 192 11.51 -8.09 -7.74
CA PHE A 192 11.15 -7.23 -8.85
C PHE A 192 10.47 -8.02 -9.96
N THR A 193 9.41 -7.46 -10.50
CA THR A 193 8.96 -7.82 -11.84
C THR A 193 9.74 -6.97 -12.83
N VAL A 194 10.52 -7.62 -13.70
CA VAL A 194 11.44 -6.95 -14.62
C VAL A 194 11.10 -7.27 -16.06
N TYR A 195 11.12 -6.29 -16.93
CA TYR A 195 11.05 -6.48 -18.39
C TYR A 195 11.76 -5.37 -19.16
N GLU A 196 12.31 -5.72 -20.32
CA GLU A 196 12.83 -4.77 -21.28
C GLU A 196 11.67 -4.24 -22.12
N TRP A 197 11.32 -2.97 -21.98
CA TRP A 197 10.20 -2.36 -22.69
C TRP A 197 10.64 -1.59 -23.95
N ALA A 198 11.93 -1.21 -24.01
CA ALA A 198 12.60 -0.66 -25.19
C ALA A 198 14.06 -1.11 -25.17
N PRO A 199 14.79 -1.09 -26.29
CA PRO A 199 16.19 -1.53 -26.34
C PRO A 199 17.05 -0.86 -25.27
N GLY A 200 17.65 -1.64 -24.36
CA GLY A 200 18.48 -1.18 -23.26
C GLY A 200 17.74 -0.39 -22.16
N ARG A 201 16.41 -0.45 -22.13
CA ARG A 201 15.57 0.20 -21.11
C ARG A 201 14.72 -0.85 -20.40
N PHE A 202 14.96 -0.98 -19.11
CA PHE A 202 14.34 -1.98 -18.25
C PHE A 202 13.39 -1.30 -17.27
N TYR A 203 12.21 -1.86 -17.15
CA TYR A 203 11.21 -1.41 -16.21
C TYR A 203 11.11 -2.42 -15.06
N LEU A 204 11.26 -1.93 -13.84
CA LEU A 204 11.20 -2.73 -12.61
C LEU A 204 9.97 -2.30 -11.83
N VAL A 205 9.19 -3.27 -11.40
CA VAL A 205 8.03 -3.06 -10.53
C VAL A 205 8.22 -3.84 -9.25
N SER A 206 8.03 -3.19 -8.11
CA SER A 206 8.08 -3.80 -6.78
C SER A 206 6.95 -3.30 -5.88
N ALA A 207 6.87 -3.80 -4.66
CA ALA A 207 5.84 -3.37 -3.72
C ALA A 207 5.99 -1.88 -3.35
N GLY A 208 4.90 -1.14 -3.41
CA GLY A 208 4.91 0.30 -3.09
C GLY A 208 5.37 0.63 -1.67
N ALA A 209 5.26 -0.34 -0.77
CA ALA A 209 5.80 -0.27 0.58
C ALA A 209 7.32 -0.17 0.63
N TYR A 210 7.97 -0.81 -0.32
CA TYR A 210 9.42 -0.96 -0.37
C TYR A 210 10.10 -0.02 -1.37
N GLU A 211 9.39 0.96 -1.93
CA GLU A 211 9.93 1.91 -2.91
C GLU A 211 11.31 2.46 -2.51
N ARG A 212 11.43 2.97 -1.29
CA ARG A 212 12.69 3.53 -0.78
C ARG A 212 13.73 2.46 -0.50
N HIS A 213 13.31 1.36 0.12
CA HIS A 213 14.19 0.22 0.40
C HIS A 213 14.81 -0.31 -0.90
N ASP A 214 13.97 -0.60 -1.89
CA ASP A 214 14.40 -1.20 -3.14
C ASP A 214 15.29 -0.25 -3.96
N TRP A 215 14.99 1.05 -3.91
CA TRP A 215 15.84 2.08 -4.49
C TRP A 215 17.24 2.10 -3.86
N ASP A 216 17.33 1.97 -2.54
CA ASP A 216 18.62 1.95 -1.82
C ASP A 216 19.40 0.63 -2.03
N GLN A 217 18.76 -0.43 -2.53
CA GLN A 217 19.39 -1.70 -2.85
C GLN A 217 19.92 -1.78 -4.29
N LEU A 218 19.39 -0.99 -5.20
CA LEU A 218 19.84 -0.87 -6.59
C LEU A 218 20.95 0.16 -6.73
#